data_b53f4c8c110594404243dfabe1e08346
#
_entry.id   b53f4c8c110594404243dfabe1e08346
#
_cell.length_a   1.000
_cell.length_b   1.000
_cell.length_c   1.000
_cell.angle_alpha   90.00
_cell.angle_beta   90.00
_cell.angle_gamma   90.00
#
_symmetry.space_group_name_H-M   'P 1'
#
loop_
_entity.id
_entity.type
_entity.pdbx_description
1 polymer ?
#
loop_
_entity_poly.entity_id
_entity_poly.type
_entity_poly.pdbx_seq_one_letter_code
_entity_poly.pdbx_strand_id
1 'polypeptide(L)'
;MEKQKTMRRRLFSYLLVLLLLGGGCAASHKSLDQRIFDVNRGTETTLAKVLPQLKKDRVILVGEHHTDENHHRMQLQVIRMLHEAGMKVAVGMEMFRRDSQPELDLWVAGKIDETAFEKIYDANWSFPWSLYSPILLYARDNRIPVIGLNVPSDITRQVARTGYQSLSEDQKGYLGNVACRVDKEYMDFIRQAFGGHGHGDMNFLYFCEAQMVWDTVMAVTALDYIAQHPDTVMVILAGTGHVRKQAIATQISNRATIPLTVFLPEVPGSIEKDLVDNRDADYIWMTP
;
A
#
# COMPACT_ATOMS: atom_id res chain seq x y z
N MET A 1 22.07 16.07 -84.80
CA MET A 1 20.88 15.29 -85.22
C MET A 1 20.67 14.24 -84.16
N GLU A 2 19.81 14.45 -83.16
CA GLU A 2 19.02 13.40 -82.58
C GLU A 2 18.14 13.98 -81.46
N LYS A 3 16.92 13.60 -81.49
CA LYS A 3 15.82 14.28 -80.75
C LYS A 3 15.80 13.89 -79.31
N GLN A 4 15.82 14.85 -78.39
CA GLN A 4 15.50 14.72 -76.98
C GLN A 4 14.02 14.33 -76.82
N LYS A 5 13.76 13.15 -76.24
CA LYS A 5 12.44 12.80 -75.71
C LYS A 5 12.43 13.04 -74.22
N THR A 6 11.75 14.09 -73.76
CA THR A 6 11.42 14.37 -72.39
C THR A 6 10.36 13.40 -71.87
N MET A 7 10.73 12.58 -70.90
CA MET A 7 9.82 11.69 -70.20
C MET A 7 9.44 12.28 -68.86
N ARG A 8 8.19 12.80 -68.77
CA ARG A 8 7.60 13.29 -67.53
C ARG A 8 7.37 12.12 -66.56
N ARG A 9 8.16 12.02 -65.51
CA ARG A 9 7.86 11.17 -64.35
C ARG A 9 6.82 11.84 -63.46
N ARG A 10 5.63 11.26 -63.37
CA ARG A 10 4.62 11.58 -62.39
C ARG A 10 5.07 11.03 -61.05
N LEU A 11 5.35 11.89 -60.04
CA LEU A 11 5.48 11.51 -58.63
C LEU A 11 4.07 11.24 -58.09
N PHE A 12 3.80 9.99 -57.77
CA PHE A 12 2.70 9.61 -56.91
C PHE A 12 3.20 9.73 -55.46
N SER A 13 2.72 10.79 -54.76
CA SER A 13 2.89 10.89 -53.31
C SER A 13 1.92 9.94 -52.63
N TYR A 14 2.45 8.87 -52.07
CA TYR A 14 1.70 8.02 -51.12
C TYR A 14 1.70 8.73 -49.76
N LEU A 15 0.55 9.30 -49.42
CA LEU A 15 0.27 9.79 -48.08
C LEU A 15 0.02 8.56 -47.17
N LEU A 16 1.06 8.13 -46.44
CA LEU A 16 0.93 7.07 -45.44
C LEU A 16 0.27 7.67 -44.20
N VAL A 17 -1.06 7.52 -44.08
CA VAL A 17 -1.79 7.84 -42.84
C VAL A 17 -1.48 6.74 -41.83
N LEU A 18 -0.59 7.03 -40.89
CA LEU A 18 -0.38 6.21 -39.69
C LEU A 18 -1.60 6.43 -38.77
N LEU A 19 -2.55 5.51 -38.82
CA LEU A 19 -3.56 5.32 -37.78
C LEU A 19 -2.85 4.72 -36.56
N LEU A 20 -2.41 5.59 -35.64
CA LEU A 20 -2.07 5.19 -34.28
C LEU A 20 -3.37 4.78 -33.60
N LEU A 21 -3.66 3.49 -33.63
CA LEU A 21 -4.71 2.88 -32.83
C LEU A 21 -4.34 3.05 -31.34
N GLY A 22 -4.99 4.02 -30.71
CA GLY A 22 -4.94 4.21 -29.26
C GLY A 22 -5.56 3.03 -28.53
N GLY A 23 -4.76 1.97 -28.27
CA GLY A 23 -5.15 0.83 -27.45
C GLY A 23 -5.00 1.03 -25.95
N GLY A 24 -4.62 2.24 -25.49
CA GLY A 24 -4.32 2.51 -24.08
C GLY A 24 -5.49 2.93 -23.20
N CYS A 25 -6.61 3.40 -23.77
CA CYS A 25 -7.69 4.01 -22.97
C CYS A 25 -8.69 3.00 -22.36
N ALA A 26 -8.84 1.81 -22.91
CA ALA A 26 -9.92 0.89 -22.48
C ALA A 26 -9.64 0.19 -21.14
N ALA A 27 -8.37 -0.06 -20.81
CA ALA A 27 -8.01 -0.69 -19.52
C ALA A 27 -8.10 0.30 -18.35
N SER A 28 -7.74 1.57 -18.58
CA SER A 28 -7.83 2.64 -17.58
C SER A 28 -9.28 2.95 -17.17
N HIS A 29 -10.22 2.95 -18.12
CA HIS A 29 -11.63 3.19 -17.81
C HIS A 29 -12.26 2.08 -16.93
N LYS A 30 -11.97 0.79 -17.20
CA LYS A 30 -12.51 -0.31 -16.39
C LYS A 30 -12.06 -0.27 -14.93
N SER A 31 -10.85 0.26 -14.66
CA SER A 31 -10.34 0.35 -13.29
C SER A 31 -11.02 1.44 -12.47
N LEU A 32 -11.46 2.51 -13.10
CA LEU A 32 -12.15 3.63 -12.42
C LEU A 32 -13.62 3.33 -12.10
N ASP A 33 -14.25 2.39 -12.79
CA ASP A 33 -15.63 1.95 -12.54
C ASP A 33 -15.75 0.94 -11.41
N GLN A 34 -14.63 0.59 -10.75
CA GLN A 34 -14.62 -0.32 -9.59
C GLN A 34 -15.57 0.19 -8.51
N ARG A 35 -16.49 -0.69 -8.09
CA ARG A 35 -17.46 -0.42 -7.03
C ARG A 35 -16.79 -0.48 -5.67
N ILE A 36 -17.11 0.52 -4.86
CA ILE A 36 -16.72 0.61 -3.46
C ILE A 36 -17.94 1.04 -2.64
N PHE A 37 -17.98 0.67 -1.38
CA PHE A 37 -18.99 1.15 -0.43
C PHE A 37 -18.41 2.29 0.40
N ASP A 38 -19.06 3.45 0.35
CA ASP A 38 -18.72 4.62 1.20
C ASP A 38 -19.35 4.40 2.59
N VAL A 39 -18.51 4.08 3.57
CA VAL A 39 -18.93 3.72 4.92
C VAL A 39 -19.59 4.91 5.63
N ASN A 40 -19.07 6.13 5.40
CA ASN A 40 -19.59 7.34 6.03
C ASN A 40 -20.98 7.71 5.50
N ARG A 41 -21.27 7.43 4.24
CA ARG A 41 -22.56 7.73 3.60
C ARG A 41 -23.54 6.55 3.58
N GLY A 42 -23.06 5.35 3.84
CA GLY A 42 -23.86 4.12 3.77
C GLY A 42 -24.32 3.80 2.33
N THR A 43 -23.55 4.16 1.31
CA THR A 43 -23.95 4.01 -0.09
C THR A 43 -22.83 3.49 -0.98
N GLU A 44 -23.21 2.75 -2.02
CA GLU A 44 -22.25 2.36 -3.05
C GLU A 44 -21.84 3.55 -3.92
N THR A 45 -20.59 3.56 -4.32
CA THR A 45 -19.99 4.55 -5.21
C THR A 45 -18.93 3.88 -6.08
N THR A 46 -18.12 4.66 -6.80
CA THR A 46 -17.00 4.13 -7.60
C THR A 46 -15.70 4.80 -7.22
N LEU A 47 -14.60 4.12 -7.48
CA LEU A 47 -13.26 4.65 -7.25
C LEU A 47 -13.04 5.99 -7.99
N ALA A 48 -13.58 6.14 -9.22
CA ALA A 48 -13.53 7.38 -9.98
C ALA A 48 -14.16 8.57 -9.24
N LYS A 49 -15.30 8.34 -8.58
CA LYS A 49 -16.03 9.41 -7.87
C LYS A 49 -15.32 9.89 -6.61
N VAL A 50 -14.50 9.05 -5.98
CA VAL A 50 -13.75 9.41 -4.77
C VAL A 50 -12.35 9.95 -5.06
N LEU A 51 -11.83 9.78 -6.28
CA LEU A 51 -10.51 10.28 -6.68
C LEU A 51 -10.27 11.77 -6.33
N PRO A 52 -11.23 12.71 -6.52
CA PRO A 52 -11.03 14.11 -6.13
C PRO A 52 -10.78 14.30 -4.62
N GLN A 53 -11.32 13.43 -3.77
CA GLN A 53 -11.02 13.42 -2.33
C GLN A 53 -9.64 12.83 -2.08
N LEU A 54 -9.32 11.68 -2.66
CA LEU A 54 -8.03 11.01 -2.49
C LEU A 54 -6.84 11.88 -2.92
N LYS A 55 -7.04 12.78 -3.88
CA LYS A 55 -6.03 13.78 -4.29
C LYS A 55 -5.68 14.80 -3.21
N LYS A 56 -6.46 14.91 -2.15
CA LYS A 56 -6.21 15.81 -1.02
C LYS A 56 -5.51 15.11 0.13
N ASP A 57 -5.51 13.77 0.11
CA ASP A 57 -4.92 12.97 1.17
C ASP A 57 -3.39 12.99 1.09
N ARG A 58 -2.78 12.85 2.26
CA ARG A 58 -1.33 12.67 2.41
C ARG A 58 -0.98 11.20 2.61
N VAL A 59 -1.91 10.44 3.16
CA VAL A 59 -1.77 8.99 3.37
C VAL A 59 -3.06 8.30 2.93
N ILE A 60 -2.91 7.20 2.21
CA ILE A 60 -4.00 6.30 1.85
C ILE A 60 -3.58 4.91 2.30
N LEU A 61 -4.34 4.32 3.22
CA LEU A 61 -4.10 2.97 3.71
C LEU A 61 -4.99 1.99 2.94
N VAL A 62 -4.40 0.90 2.44
CA VAL A 62 -5.11 -0.11 1.64
C VAL A 62 -4.82 -1.50 2.21
N GLY A 63 -5.84 -2.06 2.86
CA GLY A 63 -5.74 -3.34 3.56
C GLY A 63 -5.73 -4.56 2.67
N GLU A 64 -5.23 -5.68 3.22
CA GLU A 64 -5.20 -6.96 2.52
C GLU A 64 -5.36 -8.15 3.46
N HIS A 65 -5.77 -9.28 2.91
CA HIS A 65 -5.39 -10.61 3.39
C HIS A 65 -4.19 -11.06 2.55
N HIS A 66 -3.09 -11.41 3.17
CA HIS A 66 -1.79 -11.67 2.53
C HIS A 66 -1.80 -12.74 1.44
N THR A 67 -2.81 -13.60 1.41
CA THR A 67 -2.95 -14.69 0.44
C THR A 67 -3.98 -14.41 -0.66
N ASP A 68 -4.68 -13.26 -0.61
CA ASP A 68 -5.76 -12.95 -1.56
C ASP A 68 -5.24 -12.06 -2.70
N GLU A 69 -5.13 -12.65 -3.88
CA GLU A 69 -4.67 -11.97 -5.09
C GLU A 69 -5.59 -10.80 -5.50
N ASN A 70 -6.90 -10.86 -5.19
CA ASN A 70 -7.82 -9.75 -5.49
C ASN A 70 -7.48 -8.52 -4.68
N HIS A 71 -7.06 -8.71 -3.41
CA HIS A 71 -6.63 -7.61 -2.54
C HIS A 71 -5.37 -6.93 -3.09
N HIS A 72 -4.40 -7.69 -3.59
CA HIS A 72 -3.18 -7.12 -4.20
C HIS A 72 -3.50 -6.42 -5.53
N ARG A 73 -4.46 -6.93 -6.32
CA ARG A 73 -4.96 -6.23 -7.51
C ARG A 73 -5.63 -4.90 -7.15
N MET A 74 -6.42 -4.87 -6.07
CA MET A 74 -7.00 -3.64 -5.53
C MET A 74 -5.93 -2.61 -5.16
N GLN A 75 -4.91 -3.04 -4.41
CA GLN A 75 -3.78 -2.18 -4.02
C GLN A 75 -3.08 -1.57 -5.24
N LEU A 76 -2.74 -2.41 -6.22
CA LEU A 76 -2.15 -1.94 -7.47
C LEU A 76 -3.06 -0.96 -8.22
N GLN A 77 -4.37 -1.18 -8.20
CA GLN A 77 -5.33 -0.32 -8.88
C GLN A 77 -5.39 1.08 -8.23
N VAL A 78 -5.36 1.18 -6.90
CA VAL A 78 -5.29 2.46 -6.18
C VAL A 78 -3.99 3.20 -6.54
N ILE A 79 -2.84 2.52 -6.50
CA ILE A 79 -1.54 3.08 -6.86
C ILE A 79 -1.55 3.63 -8.29
N ARG A 80 -2.01 2.83 -9.25
CA ARG A 80 -2.10 3.22 -10.67
C ARG A 80 -2.99 4.44 -10.86
N MET A 81 -4.18 4.41 -10.29
CA MET A 81 -5.13 5.51 -10.42
C MET A 81 -4.55 6.85 -9.95
N LEU A 82 -3.87 6.87 -8.81
CA LEU A 82 -3.25 8.07 -8.26
C LEU A 82 -2.08 8.54 -9.15
N HIS A 83 -1.21 7.61 -9.55
CA HIS A 83 -0.06 7.90 -10.42
C HIS A 83 -0.50 8.41 -11.80
N GLU A 84 -1.45 7.74 -12.46
CA GLU A 84 -2.01 8.13 -13.77
C GLU A 84 -2.77 9.46 -13.69
N ALA A 85 -3.29 9.82 -12.51
CA ALA A 85 -3.89 11.13 -12.24
C ALA A 85 -2.84 12.25 -12.01
N GLY A 86 -1.54 11.96 -12.19
CA GLY A 86 -0.43 12.90 -12.10
C GLY A 86 0.05 13.19 -10.68
N MET A 87 -0.31 12.36 -9.69
CA MET A 87 0.17 12.54 -8.33
C MET A 87 1.56 11.93 -8.15
N LYS A 88 2.38 12.55 -7.32
CA LYS A 88 3.60 11.93 -6.82
C LYS A 88 3.23 10.91 -5.76
N VAL A 89 3.40 9.62 -6.08
CA VAL A 89 3.05 8.51 -5.20
C VAL A 89 4.33 7.90 -4.62
N ALA A 90 4.28 7.47 -3.36
CA ALA A 90 5.20 6.51 -2.77
C ALA A 90 4.39 5.34 -2.18
N VAL A 91 4.95 4.13 -2.22
CA VAL A 91 4.30 2.92 -1.70
C VAL A 91 5.02 2.49 -0.43
N GLY A 92 4.36 2.64 0.72
CA GLY A 92 4.83 2.11 1.98
C GLY A 92 4.36 0.66 2.17
N MET A 93 5.27 -0.26 2.46
CA MET A 93 4.95 -1.69 2.52
C MET A 93 5.32 -2.31 3.88
N GLU A 94 4.34 -2.97 4.52
CA GLU A 94 4.56 -3.83 5.68
C GLU A 94 5.53 -4.97 5.37
N MET A 95 5.53 -5.43 4.12
CA MET A 95 6.28 -6.59 3.63
C MET A 95 7.80 -6.42 3.70
N PHE A 96 8.29 -5.19 3.86
CA PHE A 96 9.72 -4.90 3.93
C PHE A 96 10.10 -4.21 5.22
N ARG A 97 11.23 -4.65 5.79
CA ARG A 97 11.85 -3.96 6.92
C ARG A 97 12.50 -2.64 6.49
N ARG A 98 12.58 -1.69 7.41
CA ARG A 98 13.21 -0.39 7.20
C ARG A 98 14.69 -0.50 6.81
N ASP A 99 15.39 -1.50 7.34
CA ASP A 99 16.81 -1.75 7.04
C ASP A 99 17.06 -2.30 5.63
N SER A 100 16.01 -2.72 4.93
CA SER A 100 16.08 -3.10 3.50
C SER A 100 15.86 -1.90 2.55
N GLN A 101 15.82 -0.67 3.04
CA GLN A 101 15.60 0.50 2.18
C GLN A 101 16.66 0.68 1.09
N PRO A 102 17.97 0.45 1.34
CA PRO A 102 18.97 0.55 0.28
C PRO A 102 18.69 -0.37 -0.92
N GLU A 103 18.22 -1.58 -0.67
CA GLU A 103 17.87 -2.55 -1.71
C GLU A 103 16.59 -2.16 -2.45
N LEU A 104 15.59 -1.62 -1.75
CA LEU A 104 14.38 -1.08 -2.36
C LEU A 104 14.70 0.11 -3.28
N ASP A 105 15.62 0.98 -2.88
CA ASP A 105 16.07 2.10 -3.70
C ASP A 105 16.81 1.61 -4.96
N LEU A 106 17.65 0.58 -4.86
CA LEU A 106 18.31 -0.04 -6.01
C LEU A 106 17.30 -0.70 -6.96
N TRP A 107 16.25 -1.35 -6.43
CA TRP A 107 15.17 -1.93 -7.21
C TRP A 107 14.42 -0.86 -8.02
N VAL A 108 13.95 0.18 -7.35
CA VAL A 108 13.22 1.28 -8.01
C VAL A 108 14.11 2.01 -9.02
N ALA A 109 15.41 2.11 -8.75
CA ALA A 109 16.38 2.66 -9.70
C ALA A 109 16.66 1.73 -10.90
N GLY A 110 16.14 0.48 -10.91
CA GLY A 110 16.41 -0.51 -11.95
C GLY A 110 17.87 -0.97 -11.98
N LYS A 111 18.55 -0.95 -10.83
CA LYS A 111 19.97 -1.32 -10.70
C LYS A 111 20.18 -2.78 -10.28
N ILE A 112 19.12 -3.47 -9.91
CA ILE A 112 19.10 -4.92 -9.63
C ILE A 112 18.00 -5.57 -10.46
N ASP A 113 18.27 -6.81 -10.92
CA ASP A 113 17.29 -7.59 -11.69
C ASP A 113 16.24 -8.23 -10.79
N GLU A 114 15.20 -8.79 -11.41
CA GLU A 114 14.06 -9.38 -10.69
C GLU A 114 14.49 -10.59 -9.85
N THR A 115 15.36 -11.45 -10.37
CA THR A 115 15.83 -12.63 -9.64
C THR A 115 16.62 -12.27 -8.37
N ALA A 116 17.43 -11.23 -8.45
CA ALA A 116 18.18 -10.72 -7.29
C ALA A 116 17.23 -10.06 -6.28
N PHE A 117 16.22 -9.32 -6.76
CA PHE A 117 15.26 -8.66 -5.89
C PHE A 117 14.30 -9.64 -5.21
N GLU A 118 13.87 -10.71 -5.91
CA GLU A 118 13.04 -11.76 -5.31
C GLU A 118 13.71 -12.40 -4.08
N LYS A 119 15.04 -12.59 -4.09
CA LYS A 119 15.77 -13.06 -2.91
C LYS A 119 15.73 -12.07 -1.74
N ILE A 120 15.75 -10.77 -2.03
CA ILE A 120 15.60 -9.72 -1.02
C ILE A 120 14.18 -9.74 -0.46
N TYR A 121 13.18 -9.91 -1.32
CA TYR A 121 11.79 -10.08 -0.94
C TYR A 121 11.61 -11.30 -0.02
N ASP A 122 12.11 -12.47 -0.40
CA ASP A 122 12.01 -13.71 0.39
C ASP A 122 12.71 -13.60 1.77
N ALA A 123 13.76 -12.79 1.87
CA ALA A 123 14.42 -12.50 3.14
C ALA A 123 13.60 -11.59 4.07
N ASN A 124 12.61 -10.88 3.52
CA ASN A 124 11.73 -9.96 4.25
C ASN A 124 10.35 -10.57 4.53
N TRP A 125 9.78 -11.32 3.56
CA TRP A 125 8.40 -11.74 3.58
C TRP A 125 8.23 -13.19 3.15
N SER A 126 7.33 -13.92 3.81
CA SER A 126 7.16 -15.37 3.61
C SER A 126 6.04 -15.76 2.64
N PHE A 127 5.25 -14.81 2.17
CA PHE A 127 4.19 -15.08 1.20
C PHE A 127 4.73 -15.06 -0.24
N PRO A 128 4.11 -15.77 -1.19
CA PRO A 128 4.63 -15.92 -2.56
C PRO A 128 4.92 -14.59 -3.26
N TRP A 129 6.08 -14.48 -3.90
CA TRP A 129 6.49 -13.35 -4.74
C TRP A 129 5.43 -12.95 -5.77
N SER A 130 4.77 -13.95 -6.39
CA SER A 130 3.75 -13.74 -7.42
C SER A 130 2.56 -12.88 -6.97
N LEU A 131 2.28 -12.81 -5.67
CA LEU A 131 1.21 -11.97 -5.12
C LEU A 131 1.58 -10.49 -5.16
N TYR A 132 2.83 -10.14 -4.89
CA TYR A 132 3.30 -8.76 -4.73
C TYR A 132 4.09 -8.24 -5.92
N SER A 133 4.64 -9.13 -6.75
CA SER A 133 5.45 -8.76 -7.91
C SER A 133 4.74 -7.78 -8.87
N PRO A 134 3.42 -7.86 -9.15
CA PRO A 134 2.77 -6.88 -10.00
C PRO A 134 2.85 -5.45 -9.47
N ILE A 135 2.78 -5.25 -8.14
CA ILE A 135 2.92 -3.95 -7.49
C ILE A 135 4.36 -3.47 -7.58
N LEU A 136 5.31 -4.34 -7.24
CA LEU A 136 6.74 -4.02 -7.19
C LEU A 136 7.33 -3.76 -8.57
N LEU A 137 6.89 -4.52 -9.59
CA LEU A 137 7.25 -4.29 -10.98
C LEU A 137 6.69 -2.95 -11.48
N TYR A 138 5.42 -2.66 -11.20
CA TYR A 138 4.82 -1.38 -11.55
C TYR A 138 5.55 -0.20 -10.90
N ALA A 139 5.92 -0.32 -9.62
CA ALA A 139 6.68 0.70 -8.92
C ALA A 139 8.06 0.93 -9.55
N ARG A 140 8.81 -0.14 -9.87
CA ARG A 140 10.09 -0.06 -10.57
C ARG A 140 9.97 0.61 -11.94
N ASP A 141 9.03 0.14 -12.76
CA ASP A 141 8.90 0.58 -14.15
C ASP A 141 8.47 2.05 -14.25
N ASN A 142 7.79 2.57 -13.21
CA ASN A 142 7.35 3.96 -13.11
C ASN A 142 8.18 4.82 -12.14
N ARG A 143 9.27 4.28 -11.59
CA ARG A 143 10.14 4.99 -10.63
C ARG A 143 9.39 5.49 -9.40
N ILE A 144 8.37 4.75 -8.97
CA ILE A 144 7.61 5.04 -7.75
C ILE A 144 8.42 4.53 -6.55
N PRO A 145 8.78 5.38 -5.58
CA PRO A 145 9.49 4.95 -4.38
C PRO A 145 8.72 3.87 -3.61
N VAL A 146 9.43 2.83 -3.19
CA VAL A 146 8.94 1.80 -2.28
C VAL A 146 9.65 1.95 -0.95
N ILE A 147 8.89 2.05 0.14
CA ILE A 147 9.40 2.33 1.48
C ILE A 147 9.11 1.13 2.38
N GLY A 148 10.16 0.56 2.95
CA GLY A 148 10.04 -0.50 3.94
C GLY A 148 9.55 0.08 5.28
N LEU A 149 8.38 -0.37 5.73
CA LEU A 149 7.76 0.18 6.94
C LEU A 149 8.01 -0.68 8.18
N ASN A 150 8.37 -1.96 7.99
CA ASN A 150 8.40 -2.95 9.07
C ASN A 150 9.72 -2.92 9.88
N VAL A 151 9.72 -3.68 10.95
CA VAL A 151 10.88 -3.90 11.82
C VAL A 151 11.31 -5.37 11.77
N PRO A 152 12.55 -5.70 12.18
CA PRO A 152 12.97 -7.09 12.34
C PRO A 152 12.01 -7.90 13.21
N SER A 153 11.61 -9.07 12.72
CA SER A 153 10.59 -9.92 13.37
C SER A 153 11.04 -10.51 14.73
N ASP A 154 12.34 -10.50 15.03
CA ASP A 154 12.86 -10.87 16.34
C ASP A 154 12.46 -9.87 17.43
N ILE A 155 12.41 -8.57 17.12
CA ILE A 155 11.95 -7.53 18.04
C ILE A 155 10.46 -7.73 18.39
N THR A 156 9.60 -7.84 17.39
CA THR A 156 8.16 -8.02 17.65
C THR A 156 7.84 -9.37 18.28
N ARG A 157 8.56 -10.43 17.95
CA ARG A 157 8.46 -11.72 18.64
C ARG A 157 8.92 -11.66 20.09
N GLN A 158 9.98 -10.90 20.38
CA GLN A 158 10.42 -10.68 21.77
C GLN A 158 9.32 -9.96 22.54
N VAL A 159 8.76 -8.86 22.00
CA VAL A 159 7.65 -8.15 22.64
C VAL A 159 6.44 -9.06 22.86
N ALA A 160 6.04 -9.84 21.86
CA ALA A 160 4.90 -10.76 21.99
C ALA A 160 5.09 -11.85 23.07
N ARG A 161 6.35 -12.22 23.38
CA ARG A 161 6.67 -13.25 24.38
C ARG A 161 6.89 -12.70 25.78
N THR A 162 7.55 -11.55 25.89
CA THR A 162 8.11 -11.05 27.15
C THR A 162 7.77 -9.60 27.45
N GLY A 163 6.96 -8.96 26.58
CA GLY A 163 6.51 -7.59 26.74
C GLY A 163 7.50 -6.55 26.22
N TYR A 164 7.01 -5.35 25.94
CA TYR A 164 7.79 -4.20 25.42
C TYR A 164 8.95 -3.80 26.34
N GLN A 165 8.76 -3.90 27.64
CA GLN A 165 9.80 -3.56 28.63
C GLN A 165 11.02 -4.50 28.59
N SER A 166 10.90 -5.66 27.98
CA SER A 166 12.02 -6.59 27.80
C SER A 166 13.04 -6.15 26.74
N LEU A 167 12.69 -5.16 25.90
CA LEU A 167 13.59 -4.64 24.88
C LEU A 167 14.77 -3.90 25.51
N SER A 168 15.97 -4.10 24.93
CA SER A 168 17.16 -3.31 25.28
C SER A 168 16.99 -1.84 24.84
N GLU A 169 17.83 -0.97 25.40
CA GLU A 169 17.83 0.45 25.00
C GLU A 169 18.21 0.63 23.53
N ASP A 170 19.10 -0.21 22.99
CA ASP A 170 19.44 -0.21 21.56
C ASP A 170 18.25 -0.60 20.69
N GLN A 171 17.48 -1.63 21.09
CA GLN A 171 16.26 -2.01 20.38
C GLN A 171 15.20 -0.91 20.43
N LYS A 172 14.99 -0.28 21.61
CA LYS A 172 14.09 0.87 21.74
C LYS A 172 14.54 2.06 20.89
N GLY A 173 15.86 2.34 20.89
CA GLY A 173 16.45 3.36 20.03
C GLY A 173 16.25 3.07 18.54
N TYR A 174 16.44 1.82 18.11
CA TYR A 174 16.13 1.37 16.74
C TYR A 174 14.66 1.59 16.38
N LEU A 175 13.73 1.37 17.31
CA LEU A 175 12.30 1.64 17.10
C LEU A 175 11.97 3.15 17.07
N GLY A 176 12.93 4.05 17.34
CA GLY A 176 12.68 5.49 17.42
C GLY A 176 12.09 5.92 18.75
N ASN A 177 12.37 5.18 19.83
CA ASN A 177 11.81 5.42 21.19
C ASN A 177 10.28 5.49 21.18
N VAL A 178 9.66 4.64 20.41
CA VAL A 178 8.21 4.51 20.31
C VAL A 178 7.62 4.16 21.67
N ALA A 179 6.70 4.99 22.17
CA ALA A 179 5.98 4.67 23.39
C ALA A 179 4.93 3.60 23.10
N CYS A 180 5.11 2.40 23.67
CA CYS A 180 4.08 1.35 23.63
C CYS A 180 3.06 1.60 24.74
N ARG A 181 1.92 2.20 24.41
CA ARG A 181 0.80 2.45 25.32
C ARG A 181 -0.43 1.72 24.84
N VAL A 182 -0.68 0.56 25.40
CA VAL A 182 -1.85 -0.27 25.13
C VAL A 182 -2.92 0.07 26.15
N ASP A 183 -4.03 0.65 25.71
CA ASP A 183 -5.22 0.88 26.52
C ASP A 183 -6.30 -0.17 26.28
N LYS A 184 -7.40 -0.07 27.04
CA LYS A 184 -8.51 -1.02 26.92
C LYS A 184 -9.15 -1.00 25.52
N GLU A 185 -9.31 0.17 24.92
CA GLU A 185 -9.94 0.33 23.61
C GLU A 185 -9.12 -0.37 22.53
N TYR A 186 -7.80 -0.17 22.52
CA TYR A 186 -6.90 -0.87 21.62
C TYR A 186 -6.90 -2.40 21.86
N MET A 187 -6.93 -2.84 23.12
CA MET A 187 -7.02 -4.28 23.43
C MET A 187 -8.32 -4.91 22.91
N ASP A 188 -9.45 -4.20 23.05
CA ASP A 188 -10.75 -4.68 22.56
C ASP A 188 -10.75 -4.72 21.02
N PHE A 189 -10.16 -3.73 20.36
CA PHE A 189 -9.95 -3.73 18.91
C PHE A 189 -9.09 -4.94 18.46
N ILE A 190 -7.93 -5.16 19.08
CA ILE A 190 -7.05 -6.28 18.75
C ILE A 190 -7.77 -7.63 18.93
N ARG A 191 -8.56 -7.78 20.00
CA ARG A 191 -9.36 -9.00 20.23
C ARG A 191 -10.37 -9.24 19.11
N GLN A 192 -11.01 -8.19 18.62
CA GLN A 192 -11.97 -8.27 17.54
C GLN A 192 -11.27 -8.53 16.18
N ALA A 193 -10.18 -7.81 15.88
CA ALA A 193 -9.50 -7.86 14.59
C ALA A 193 -8.77 -9.19 14.35
N PHE A 194 -8.20 -9.79 15.40
CA PHE A 194 -7.38 -11.00 15.30
C PHE A 194 -8.07 -12.27 15.83
N GLY A 195 -9.37 -12.18 16.19
CA GLY A 195 -10.14 -13.28 16.74
C GLY A 195 -9.78 -13.58 18.19
N GLY A 196 -10.79 -13.68 19.06
CA GLY A 196 -10.62 -13.93 20.50
C GLY A 196 -10.16 -15.36 20.86
N HIS A 197 -9.69 -16.14 19.91
CA HIS A 197 -9.23 -17.50 20.13
C HIS A 197 -7.84 -17.45 20.74
N GLY A 198 -7.75 -17.99 21.97
CA GLY A 198 -6.53 -18.02 22.75
C GLY A 198 -5.32 -18.49 21.93
N HIS A 199 -4.33 -17.63 21.82
CA HIS A 199 -3.05 -17.95 21.22
C HIS A 199 -2.20 -18.82 22.18
N GLY A 200 -2.78 -19.90 22.72
CA GLY A 200 -2.14 -20.79 23.68
C GLY A 200 -1.70 -20.05 24.97
N ASP A 201 -0.46 -20.29 25.41
CA ASP A 201 0.12 -19.68 26.62
C ASP A 201 0.58 -18.20 26.42
N MET A 202 0.23 -17.54 25.31
CA MET A 202 0.67 -16.19 25.00
C MET A 202 -0.08 -15.17 25.87
N ASN A 203 0.67 -14.28 26.51
CA ASN A 203 0.10 -13.16 27.26
C ASN A 203 -0.55 -12.18 26.28
N PHE A 204 -1.87 -12.03 26.35
CA PHE A 204 -2.64 -11.19 25.42
C PHE A 204 -2.19 -9.70 25.45
N LEU A 205 -1.78 -9.20 26.61
CA LEU A 205 -1.24 -7.84 26.70
C LEU A 205 0.05 -7.72 25.88
N TYR A 206 0.96 -8.69 25.96
CA TYR A 206 2.20 -8.67 25.19
C TYR A 206 1.95 -8.82 23.69
N PHE A 207 0.92 -9.56 23.29
CA PHE A 207 0.49 -9.60 21.91
C PHE A 207 0.00 -8.21 21.45
N CYS A 208 -0.83 -7.53 22.24
CA CYS A 208 -1.27 -6.16 21.94
C CYS A 208 -0.09 -5.18 21.87
N GLU A 209 0.89 -5.31 22.76
CA GLU A 209 2.11 -4.50 22.72
C GLU A 209 2.91 -4.72 21.44
N ALA A 210 3.02 -5.96 20.96
CA ALA A 210 3.69 -6.26 19.70
C ALA A 210 2.97 -5.63 18.51
N GLN A 211 1.62 -5.70 18.45
CA GLN A 211 0.83 -5.06 17.42
C GLN A 211 0.99 -3.52 17.47
N MET A 212 0.95 -2.94 18.67
CA MET A 212 1.17 -1.50 18.87
C MET A 212 2.56 -1.05 18.38
N VAL A 213 3.59 -1.85 18.61
CA VAL A 213 4.94 -1.57 18.09
C VAL A 213 4.93 -1.55 16.57
N TRP A 214 4.33 -2.56 15.93
CA TRP A 214 4.19 -2.60 14.48
C TRP A 214 3.47 -1.38 13.91
N ASP A 215 2.26 -1.10 14.40
CA ASP A 215 1.45 0.03 13.95
C ASP A 215 2.18 1.35 14.11
N THR A 216 2.85 1.54 15.25
CA THR A 216 3.53 2.79 15.54
C THR A 216 4.76 2.98 14.66
N VAL A 217 5.56 1.93 14.46
CA VAL A 217 6.76 2.04 13.61
C VAL A 217 6.40 2.27 12.16
N MET A 218 5.38 1.58 11.63
CA MET A 218 4.91 1.81 10.28
C MET A 218 4.39 3.24 10.10
N ALA A 219 3.65 3.76 11.06
CA ALA A 219 3.16 5.15 11.06
C ALA A 219 4.31 6.17 11.09
N VAL A 220 5.27 6.00 12.00
CA VAL A 220 6.43 6.92 12.14
C VAL A 220 7.28 6.91 10.87
N THR A 221 7.59 5.73 10.32
CA THR A 221 8.38 5.61 9.09
C THR A 221 7.68 6.29 7.91
N ALA A 222 6.37 6.11 7.78
CA ALA A 222 5.59 6.78 6.74
C ALA A 222 5.58 8.31 6.92
N LEU A 223 5.39 8.80 8.16
CA LEU A 223 5.43 10.23 8.49
C LEU A 223 6.79 10.86 8.22
N ASP A 224 7.88 10.20 8.60
CA ASP A 224 9.25 10.67 8.35
C ASP A 224 9.52 10.83 6.85
N TYR A 225 9.05 9.87 6.04
CA TYR A 225 9.20 9.95 4.59
C TYR A 225 8.41 11.13 4.00
N ILE A 226 7.12 11.26 4.32
CA ILE A 226 6.28 12.33 3.74
C ILE A 226 6.64 13.72 4.26
N ALA A 227 7.26 13.84 5.44
CA ALA A 227 7.80 15.10 5.93
C ALA A 227 8.96 15.62 5.04
N GLN A 228 9.80 14.70 4.53
CA GLN A 228 10.87 15.00 3.60
C GLN A 228 10.38 15.17 2.15
N HIS A 229 9.17 14.69 1.83
CA HIS A 229 8.58 14.72 0.50
C HIS A 229 7.18 15.36 0.53
N PRO A 230 7.08 16.69 0.71
CA PRO A 230 5.81 17.37 1.01
C PRO A 230 4.74 17.24 -0.10
N ASP A 231 5.15 16.99 -1.34
CA ASP A 231 4.22 16.85 -2.49
C ASP A 231 3.81 15.39 -2.77
N THR A 232 4.25 14.44 -1.93
CA THR A 232 4.01 13.00 -2.16
C THR A 232 2.82 12.51 -1.35
N VAL A 233 1.95 11.70 -1.96
CA VAL A 233 0.97 10.87 -1.26
C VAL A 233 1.57 9.50 -0.99
N MET A 234 1.49 9.04 0.26
CA MET A 234 1.93 7.71 0.66
C MET A 234 0.74 6.74 0.60
N VAL A 235 0.87 5.68 -0.22
CA VAL A 235 -0.07 4.55 -0.21
C VAL A 235 0.53 3.46 0.66
N ILE A 236 -0.06 3.19 1.81
CA ILE A 236 0.41 2.16 2.76
C ILE A 236 -0.33 0.86 2.47
N LEU A 237 0.44 -0.21 2.23
CA LEU A 237 -0.05 -1.58 2.03
C LEU A 237 0.29 -2.42 3.26
N ALA A 238 -0.73 -2.96 3.91
CA ALA A 238 -0.58 -3.79 5.10
C ALA A 238 -1.79 -4.72 5.30
N GLY A 239 -1.65 -5.70 6.17
CA GLY A 239 -2.76 -6.56 6.57
C GLY A 239 -3.93 -5.75 7.15
N THR A 240 -5.17 -6.23 6.92
CA THR A 240 -6.40 -5.52 7.36
C THR A 240 -6.41 -5.14 8.83
N GLY A 241 -5.78 -5.93 9.71
CA GLY A 241 -5.65 -5.61 11.13
C GLY A 241 -4.86 -4.33 11.38
N HIS A 242 -3.78 -4.09 10.62
CA HIS A 242 -2.94 -2.90 10.72
C HIS A 242 -3.54 -1.67 10.01
N VAL A 243 -4.37 -1.89 8.99
CA VAL A 243 -4.95 -0.80 8.18
C VAL A 243 -6.19 -0.20 8.81
N ARG A 244 -6.96 -0.93 9.62
CA ARG A 244 -8.12 -0.35 10.33
C ARG A 244 -7.75 0.95 11.04
N LYS A 245 -8.69 1.88 11.12
CA LYS A 245 -8.44 3.23 11.68
C LYS A 245 -7.88 3.21 13.10
N GLN A 246 -8.21 2.19 13.89
CA GLN A 246 -7.70 2.02 15.27
C GLN A 246 -6.20 1.68 15.33
N ALA A 247 -5.58 1.24 14.21
CA ALA A 247 -4.19 0.82 14.11
C ALA A 247 -3.28 1.94 13.56
N ILE A 248 -2.63 1.74 12.41
CA ILE A 248 -1.68 2.72 11.81
C ILE A 248 -2.30 4.12 11.68
N ALA A 249 -3.55 4.23 11.25
CA ALA A 249 -4.20 5.53 11.05
C ALA A 249 -4.31 6.32 12.37
N THR A 250 -4.64 5.67 13.49
CA THR A 250 -4.62 6.30 14.82
C THR A 250 -3.20 6.73 15.21
N GLN A 251 -2.18 5.90 14.92
CA GLN A 251 -0.79 6.26 15.23
C GLN A 251 -0.31 7.47 14.41
N ILE A 252 -0.77 7.61 13.17
CA ILE A 252 -0.54 8.80 12.34
C ILE A 252 -1.25 10.01 12.94
N SER A 253 -2.54 9.90 13.23
CA SER A 253 -3.37 11.01 13.72
C SER A 253 -2.92 11.55 15.08
N ASN A 254 -2.34 10.68 15.93
CA ASN A 254 -1.75 11.08 17.21
C ASN A 254 -0.46 11.91 17.06
N ARG A 255 0.17 11.93 15.88
CA ARG A 255 1.47 12.58 15.62
C ARG A 255 1.39 13.72 14.63
N ALA A 256 0.43 13.69 13.72
CA ALA A 256 0.28 14.69 12.66
C ALA A 256 -1.18 14.89 12.28
N THR A 257 -1.56 16.15 12.08
CA THR A 257 -2.88 16.53 11.55
C THR A 257 -2.79 16.57 10.03
N ILE A 258 -2.93 15.41 9.38
CA ILE A 258 -2.90 15.27 7.92
C ILE A 258 -4.14 14.52 7.42
N PRO A 259 -4.65 14.84 6.23
CA PRO A 259 -5.76 14.08 5.66
C PRO A 259 -5.29 12.68 5.28
N LEU A 260 -6.09 11.70 5.65
CA LEU A 260 -5.88 10.29 5.32
C LEU A 260 -7.20 9.58 5.00
N THR A 261 -7.11 8.52 4.22
CA THR A 261 -8.24 7.65 3.85
C THR A 261 -7.86 6.19 4.05
N VAL A 262 -8.82 5.40 4.54
CA VAL A 262 -8.67 3.97 4.79
C VAL A 262 -9.59 3.17 3.88
N PHE A 263 -9.00 2.24 3.12
CA PHE A 263 -9.68 1.22 2.33
C PHE A 263 -9.49 -0.15 2.96
N LEU A 264 -10.59 -0.85 3.19
CA LEU A 264 -10.57 -2.28 3.52
C LEU A 264 -11.14 -3.09 2.35
N PRO A 265 -10.60 -4.28 2.05
CA PRO A 265 -11.24 -5.20 1.13
C PRO A 265 -12.48 -5.80 1.79
N GLU A 266 -13.51 -6.12 1.00
CA GLU A 266 -14.62 -6.94 1.48
C GLU A 266 -14.13 -8.36 1.80
N VAL A 267 -14.44 -8.83 2.99
CA VAL A 267 -14.09 -10.17 3.48
C VAL A 267 -15.33 -10.79 4.11
N PRO A 268 -15.92 -11.82 3.50
CA PRO A 268 -17.12 -12.47 4.02
C PRO A 268 -17.01 -12.84 5.49
N GLY A 269 -18.02 -12.46 6.27
CA GLY A 269 -18.10 -12.73 7.71
C GLY A 269 -17.24 -11.85 8.62
N SER A 270 -16.44 -10.89 8.06
CA SER A 270 -15.61 -10.03 8.90
C SER A 270 -15.50 -8.59 8.43
N ILE A 271 -15.42 -8.34 7.13
CA ILE A 271 -15.37 -6.99 6.55
C ILE A 271 -16.47 -6.89 5.51
N GLU A 272 -17.63 -6.47 5.93
CA GLU A 272 -18.84 -6.30 5.11
C GLU A 272 -19.50 -4.97 5.47
N LYS A 273 -20.31 -4.44 4.57
CA LYS A 273 -21.00 -3.15 4.73
C LYS A 273 -21.85 -3.04 6.00
N ASP A 274 -22.34 -4.18 6.52
CA ASP A 274 -23.19 -4.24 7.71
C ASP A 274 -22.39 -4.55 9.00
N LEU A 275 -21.09 -4.87 8.88
CA LEU A 275 -20.20 -5.23 9.98
C LEU A 275 -19.11 -4.17 10.26
N VAL A 276 -18.91 -3.23 9.34
CA VAL A 276 -17.86 -2.20 9.40
C VAL A 276 -18.51 -0.83 9.49
N ASP A 277 -18.03 -0.02 10.41
CA ASP A 277 -18.48 1.37 10.56
C ASP A 277 -17.35 2.39 10.29
N ASN A 278 -17.64 3.68 10.45
CA ASN A 278 -16.71 4.77 10.18
C ASN A 278 -15.52 4.84 11.14
N ARG A 279 -15.50 4.06 12.21
CA ARG A 279 -14.37 3.88 13.12
C ARG A 279 -13.37 2.89 12.55
N ASP A 280 -13.79 2.02 11.61
CA ASP A 280 -12.93 1.01 11.00
C ASP A 280 -12.29 1.49 9.70
N ALA A 281 -13.08 2.08 8.79
CA ALA A 281 -12.64 2.49 7.46
C ALA A 281 -13.47 3.64 6.89
N ASP A 282 -13.01 4.22 5.77
CA ASP A 282 -13.76 5.16 4.96
C ASP A 282 -14.48 4.46 3.81
N TYR A 283 -13.83 3.45 3.24
CA TYR A 283 -14.35 2.70 2.11
C TYR A 283 -14.12 1.20 2.26
N ILE A 284 -15.10 0.41 1.77
CA ILE A 284 -14.93 -1.03 1.55
C ILE A 284 -14.82 -1.27 0.05
N TRP A 285 -13.78 -1.96 -0.37
CA TRP A 285 -13.61 -2.42 -1.74
C TRP A 285 -14.45 -3.66 -1.97
N MET A 286 -15.48 -3.53 -2.79
CA MET A 286 -16.41 -4.61 -3.05
C MET A 286 -15.82 -5.59 -4.06
N THR A 287 -15.89 -6.89 -3.73
CA THR A 287 -15.58 -7.96 -4.68
C THR A 287 -16.57 -7.96 -5.83
N PRO A 288 -16.12 -8.23 -7.08
CA PRO A 288 -17.00 -8.32 -8.24
C PRO A 288 -18.05 -9.42 -8.15
#